data_eded10dc000ed880b92f8e16541e9246
#
_entry.id   eded10dc000ed880b92f8e16541e9246
#
_cell.length_a   1.000
_cell.length_b   1.000
_cell.length_c   1.000
_cell.angle_alpha   90.00
_cell.angle_beta   90.00
_cell.angle_gamma   90.00
#
_symmetry.space_group_name_H-M   'P 1'
#
loop_
_entity.id
_entity.type
_entity.pdbx_description
1 polymer ?
#
loop_
_entity_poly.entity_id
_entity_poly.type
_entity_poly.pdbx_seq_one_letter_code
_entity_poly.pdbx_strand_id
1 'polypeptide(L)'
;MWVYRLKGTLEALDPILPGLFDRGARGLWEREGEVWAFFPAPVDRPYGGVWEEVGDEDWLEAWRRDLKPALAPPFVVLAPWHTWEGAEIPLVIEPGMAFGTGHHETTRLALKALARHLRPGDKVLDLGTGSGVLAIAAEKLGGKALGVDIDPMVLPQAEANAKRNGVRPRFLEGSLEAALPFGPFDLLVANLYAELHAALALRYREALVPGGRALLTGILKYRA
;
A
#
# COMPACT_ATOMS: atom_id res chain seq x y z
N MET A 1 16.75 17.64 2.11
CA MET A 1 16.38 16.30 1.58
C MET A 1 17.28 15.94 0.41
N TRP A 2 17.62 14.67 0.24
CA TRP A 2 18.40 14.17 -0.89
C TRP A 2 17.56 13.31 -1.79
N VAL A 3 17.77 13.42 -3.10
CA VAL A 3 17.10 12.61 -4.12
C VAL A 3 18.11 11.75 -4.85
N TYR A 4 17.82 10.47 -4.96
CA TYR A 4 18.54 9.53 -5.81
C TYR A 4 17.74 9.31 -7.08
N ARG A 5 18.20 9.86 -8.21
CA ARG A 5 17.51 9.79 -9.50
C ARG A 5 17.97 8.59 -10.29
N LEU A 6 17.02 7.80 -10.74
CA LEU A 6 17.21 6.60 -11.57
C LEU A 6 16.40 6.75 -12.86
N LYS A 7 17.02 6.45 -14.00
CA LYS A 7 16.31 6.43 -15.29
C LYS A 7 15.39 5.21 -15.37
N GLY A 8 14.12 5.43 -15.74
CA GLY A 8 13.11 4.41 -15.88
C GLY A 8 11.81 4.75 -15.17
N THR A 9 10.84 3.87 -15.30
CA THR A 9 9.55 3.96 -14.61
C THR A 9 9.57 3.15 -13.32
N LEU A 10 8.63 3.39 -12.40
CA LEU A 10 8.45 2.55 -11.21
C LEU A 10 8.28 1.09 -11.57
N GLU A 11 7.55 0.80 -12.65
CA GLU A 11 7.36 -0.56 -13.15
C GLU A 11 8.68 -1.19 -13.63
N ALA A 12 9.48 -0.46 -14.40
CA ALA A 12 10.75 -0.96 -14.92
C ALA A 12 11.80 -1.17 -13.82
N LEU A 13 11.76 -0.35 -12.77
CA LEU A 13 12.71 -0.38 -11.65
C LEU A 13 12.19 -1.18 -10.44
N ASP A 14 10.99 -1.74 -10.52
CA ASP A 14 10.36 -2.49 -9.43
C ASP A 14 11.28 -3.55 -8.77
N PRO A 15 12.14 -4.30 -9.51
CA PRO A 15 13.06 -5.26 -8.88
C PRO A 15 14.08 -4.68 -7.91
N ILE A 16 14.37 -3.38 -8.03
CA ILE A 16 15.37 -2.71 -7.21
C ILE A 16 14.76 -1.77 -6.15
N LEU A 17 13.46 -1.48 -6.24
CA LEU A 17 12.78 -0.58 -5.31
C LEU A 17 12.87 -1.03 -3.85
N PRO A 18 12.70 -2.33 -3.51
CA PRO A 18 12.89 -2.80 -2.14
C PRO A 18 14.27 -2.46 -1.59
N GLY A 19 15.31 -2.67 -2.41
CA GLY A 19 16.68 -2.35 -2.01
C GLY A 19 16.96 -0.85 -1.82
N LEU A 20 16.13 0.04 -2.35
CA LEU A 20 16.19 1.48 -2.03
C LEU A 20 15.60 1.76 -0.65
N PHE A 21 14.45 1.13 -0.32
CA PHE A 21 13.84 1.25 1.00
C PHE A 21 14.73 0.66 2.10
N ASP A 22 15.34 -0.50 1.86
CA ASP A 22 16.30 -1.13 2.80
C ASP A 22 17.49 -0.20 3.11
N ARG A 23 17.82 0.70 2.19
CA ARG A 23 18.88 1.72 2.36
C ARG A 23 18.39 3.05 2.92
N GLY A 24 17.12 3.13 3.29
CA GLY A 24 16.55 4.30 3.95
C GLY A 24 15.84 5.28 3.03
N ALA A 25 15.44 4.87 1.82
CA ALA A 25 14.52 5.66 1.02
C ALA A 25 13.20 5.86 1.77
N ARG A 26 12.72 7.11 1.81
CA ARG A 26 11.50 7.50 2.50
C ARG A 26 10.28 7.60 1.58
N GLY A 27 10.50 7.57 0.28
CA GLY A 27 9.44 7.64 -0.72
C GLY A 27 10.02 7.59 -2.12
N LEU A 28 9.16 7.31 -3.09
CA LEU A 28 9.49 7.25 -4.50
C LEU A 28 8.53 8.16 -5.28
N TRP A 29 9.05 8.81 -6.30
CA TRP A 29 8.26 9.62 -7.23
C TRP A 29 8.70 9.34 -8.66
N GLU A 30 7.75 8.99 -9.52
CA GLU A 30 7.99 8.85 -10.95
C GLU A 30 7.68 10.17 -11.66
N ARG A 31 8.67 10.71 -12.34
CA ARG A 31 8.54 11.94 -13.10
C ARG A 31 9.38 11.89 -14.36
N GLU A 32 8.79 12.23 -15.52
CA GLU A 32 9.48 12.43 -16.80
C GLU A 32 10.42 11.28 -17.22
N GLY A 33 10.02 10.01 -16.91
CA GLY A 33 10.81 8.82 -17.21
C GLY A 33 11.98 8.55 -16.26
N GLU A 34 11.96 9.17 -15.10
CA GLU A 34 12.88 8.92 -14.00
C GLU A 34 12.11 8.54 -12.72
N VAL A 35 12.71 7.71 -11.88
CA VAL A 35 12.28 7.46 -10.51
C VAL A 35 13.18 8.24 -9.57
N TRP A 36 12.57 9.05 -8.74
CA TRP A 36 13.22 9.86 -7.70
C TRP A 36 12.98 9.17 -6.36
N ALA A 37 14.05 8.66 -5.75
CA ALA A 37 14.00 8.08 -4.41
C ALA A 37 14.52 9.09 -3.38
N PHE A 38 13.71 9.37 -2.35
CA PHE A 38 13.98 10.41 -1.35
C PHE A 38 14.69 9.84 -0.14
N PHE A 39 15.80 10.46 0.28
CA PHE A 39 16.63 10.03 1.39
C PHE A 39 16.92 11.19 2.36
N PRO A 40 17.10 10.92 3.66
CA PRO A 40 17.54 11.94 4.60
C PRO A 40 19.00 12.37 4.38
N ALA A 41 19.83 11.46 3.86
CA ALA A 41 21.23 11.68 3.51
C ALA A 41 21.64 10.74 2.37
N PRO A 42 22.66 11.10 1.57
CA PRO A 42 23.19 10.20 0.54
C PRO A 42 23.72 8.90 1.15
N VAL A 43 23.44 7.80 0.46
CA VAL A 43 24.02 6.48 0.72
C VAL A 43 24.80 6.02 -0.50
N ASP A 44 25.31 4.78 -0.51
CA ASP A 44 25.98 4.21 -1.68
C ASP A 44 25.12 4.35 -2.96
N ARG A 45 25.76 4.35 -4.12
CA ARG A 45 25.13 4.38 -5.45
C ARG A 45 24.89 2.96 -6.00
N PRO A 46 23.95 2.18 -5.45
CA PRO A 46 23.88 0.74 -5.74
C PRO A 46 23.41 0.43 -7.17
N TYR A 47 22.74 1.38 -7.83
CA TYR A 47 22.05 1.16 -9.12
C TYR A 47 22.42 2.19 -10.19
N GLY A 48 23.56 2.88 -10.06
CA GLY A 48 24.05 3.82 -11.07
C GLY A 48 23.28 5.15 -11.20
N GLY A 49 22.45 5.48 -10.20
CA GLY A 49 21.71 6.73 -10.16
C GLY A 49 22.57 7.95 -9.80
N VAL A 50 21.96 9.12 -9.79
CA VAL A 50 22.59 10.40 -9.48
C VAL A 50 21.97 11.01 -8.24
N TRP A 51 22.81 11.44 -7.28
CA TRP A 51 22.38 12.20 -6.12
C TRP A 51 22.21 13.68 -6.44
N GLU A 52 21.13 14.27 -5.95
CA GLU A 52 20.84 15.69 -6.03
C GLU A 52 20.30 16.15 -4.66
N GLU A 53 20.80 17.29 -4.17
CA GLU A 53 20.23 17.92 -3.00
C GLU A 53 19.05 18.80 -3.42
N VAL A 54 17.89 18.59 -2.79
CA VAL A 54 16.68 19.35 -3.07
C VAL A 54 16.18 20.05 -1.83
N GLY A 55 15.71 21.29 -1.98
CA GLY A 55 15.09 22.05 -0.88
C GLY A 55 13.86 21.32 -0.35
N ASP A 56 13.69 21.29 0.98
CA ASP A 56 12.62 20.49 1.60
C ASP A 56 11.20 20.99 1.27
N GLU A 57 11.03 22.26 0.95
CA GLU A 57 9.71 22.87 0.65
C GLU A 57 9.34 22.75 -0.84
N ASP A 58 10.27 23.04 -1.73
CA ASP A 58 9.99 23.10 -3.18
C ASP A 58 9.62 21.76 -3.79
N TRP A 59 10.29 20.68 -3.37
CA TRP A 59 10.00 19.32 -3.90
C TRP A 59 8.67 18.79 -3.38
N LEU A 60 8.34 19.04 -2.10
CA LEU A 60 7.09 18.56 -1.49
C LEU A 60 5.88 19.22 -2.16
N GLU A 61 5.96 20.50 -2.47
CA GLU A 61 4.92 21.22 -3.20
C GLU A 61 4.79 20.75 -4.65
N ALA A 62 5.91 20.54 -5.34
CA ALA A 62 5.93 20.00 -6.68
C ALA A 62 5.33 18.60 -6.73
N TRP A 63 5.75 17.72 -5.81
CA TRP A 63 5.20 16.37 -5.68
C TRP A 63 3.70 16.36 -5.37
N ARG A 64 3.25 17.22 -4.43
CA ARG A 64 1.82 17.36 -4.12
C ARG A 64 1.00 17.78 -5.33
N ARG A 65 1.54 18.69 -6.15
CA ARG A 65 0.88 19.18 -7.37
C ARG A 65 0.80 18.11 -8.46
N ASP A 66 1.84 17.30 -8.60
CA ASP A 66 1.93 16.28 -9.64
C ASP A 66 1.22 14.99 -9.28
N LEU A 67 0.97 14.74 -7.98
CA LEU A 67 0.27 13.55 -7.51
C LEU A 67 -1.19 13.59 -7.96
N LYS A 68 -1.56 12.66 -8.84
CA LYS A 68 -2.91 12.57 -9.40
C LYS A 68 -3.77 11.56 -8.64
N PRO A 69 -5.11 11.72 -8.63
CA PRO A 69 -6.02 10.67 -8.17
C PRO A 69 -5.75 9.34 -8.86
N ALA A 70 -5.69 8.24 -8.09
CA ALA A 70 -5.47 6.91 -8.63
C ALA A 70 -6.80 6.15 -8.78
N LEU A 71 -7.23 5.91 -10.01
CA LEU A 71 -8.47 5.20 -10.32
C LEU A 71 -8.32 3.69 -10.15
N ALA A 72 -9.19 3.10 -9.33
CA ALA A 72 -9.34 1.67 -9.12
C ALA A 72 -10.82 1.31 -8.95
N PRO A 73 -11.67 1.47 -9.99
CA PRO A 73 -13.11 1.32 -9.84
C PRO A 73 -13.54 0.05 -9.11
N PRO A 74 -14.50 0.14 -8.16
CA PRO A 74 -15.38 1.28 -7.87
C PRO A 74 -14.75 2.38 -7.00
N PHE A 75 -13.46 2.32 -6.72
CA PHE A 75 -12.73 3.28 -5.87
C PHE A 75 -11.93 4.28 -6.67
N VAL A 76 -11.67 5.42 -6.01
CA VAL A 76 -10.60 6.34 -6.36
C VAL A 76 -9.76 6.62 -5.12
N VAL A 77 -8.44 6.49 -5.20
CA VAL A 77 -7.53 6.85 -4.11
C VAL A 77 -7.10 8.29 -4.29
N LEU A 78 -7.30 9.08 -3.26
CA LEU A 78 -7.08 10.51 -3.22
C LEU A 78 -6.08 10.87 -2.12
N ALA A 79 -5.21 11.82 -2.38
CA ALA A 79 -4.50 12.52 -1.31
C ALA A 79 -5.45 13.52 -0.59
N PRO A 80 -5.16 13.93 0.67
CA PRO A 80 -6.04 14.81 1.44
C PRO A 80 -6.34 16.17 0.81
N TRP A 81 -5.52 16.63 -0.13
CA TRP A 81 -5.69 17.89 -0.84
C TRP A 81 -6.42 17.77 -2.19
N HIS A 82 -6.78 16.55 -2.60
CA HIS A 82 -7.57 16.35 -3.80
C HIS A 82 -9.06 16.57 -3.54
N THR A 83 -9.74 17.11 -4.54
CA THR A 83 -11.21 17.09 -4.65
C THR A 83 -11.62 16.05 -5.69
N TRP A 84 -12.79 15.45 -5.52
CA TRP A 84 -13.31 14.45 -6.44
C TRP A 84 -14.81 14.60 -6.63
N GLU A 85 -15.24 14.68 -7.89
CA GLU A 85 -16.65 14.83 -8.27
C GLU A 85 -17.16 13.61 -9.08
N GLY A 86 -16.31 12.56 -9.23
CA GLY A 86 -16.67 11.32 -9.92
C GLY A 86 -17.62 10.45 -9.10
N ALA A 87 -18.11 9.37 -9.71
CA ALA A 87 -19.02 8.42 -9.09
C ALA A 87 -18.31 7.38 -8.20
N GLU A 88 -16.99 7.33 -8.23
CA GLU A 88 -16.20 6.37 -7.47
C GLU A 88 -16.23 6.68 -5.98
N ILE A 89 -16.08 5.62 -5.18
CA ILE A 89 -15.97 5.70 -3.73
C ILE A 89 -14.59 6.27 -3.35
N PRO A 90 -14.50 7.45 -2.73
CA PRO A 90 -13.22 8.04 -2.39
C PRO A 90 -12.56 7.33 -1.21
N LEU A 91 -11.27 7.04 -1.38
CA LEU A 91 -10.36 6.55 -0.35
C LEU A 91 -9.29 7.65 -0.14
N VAL A 92 -9.44 8.43 0.91
CA VAL A 92 -8.51 9.53 1.22
C VAL A 92 -7.33 8.95 2.00
N ILE A 93 -6.19 8.83 1.35
CA ILE A 93 -4.97 8.25 1.90
C ILE A 93 -3.86 9.29 1.90
N GLU A 94 -3.29 9.56 3.07
CA GLU A 94 -2.10 10.42 3.17
C GLU A 94 -0.93 9.71 2.49
N PRO A 95 -0.35 10.29 1.45
CA PRO A 95 0.87 9.76 0.88
C PRO A 95 2.03 9.94 1.86
N GLY A 96 2.80 8.88 2.07
CA GLY A 96 3.90 8.89 3.05
C GLY A 96 4.79 7.67 2.91
N MET A 97 5.47 7.30 3.99
CA MET A 97 6.42 6.19 4.01
C MET A 97 5.73 4.81 3.92
N ALA A 98 4.43 4.73 4.28
CA ALA A 98 3.69 3.48 4.18
C ALA A 98 3.35 3.15 2.72
N PHE A 99 3.55 1.88 2.34
CA PHE A 99 3.11 1.36 1.05
C PHE A 99 1.58 1.41 0.94
N GLY A 100 1.04 1.49 -0.31
CA GLY A 100 -0.42 1.45 -0.51
C GLY A 100 -1.05 2.82 -0.78
N THR A 101 -0.30 3.78 -1.34
CA THR A 101 -0.84 5.09 -1.80
C THR A 101 -1.80 4.98 -2.99
N GLY A 102 -2.07 3.77 -3.48
CA GLY A 102 -2.97 3.52 -4.63
C GLY A 102 -2.32 3.70 -6.01
N HIS A 103 -1.14 4.29 -6.09
CA HIS A 103 -0.47 4.56 -7.37
C HIS A 103 0.17 3.31 -7.97
N HIS A 104 0.58 2.35 -7.13
CA HIS A 104 1.12 1.08 -7.61
C HIS A 104 0.00 0.19 -8.20
N GLU A 105 0.28 -0.48 -9.32
CA GLU A 105 -0.69 -1.32 -10.01
C GLU A 105 -1.25 -2.44 -9.12
N THR A 106 -0.40 -3.06 -8.29
CA THR A 106 -0.81 -4.13 -7.38
C THR A 106 -1.85 -3.68 -6.36
N THR A 107 -1.76 -2.44 -5.84
CA THR A 107 -2.76 -1.86 -4.95
C THR A 107 -4.10 -1.66 -5.67
N ARG A 108 -4.06 -1.16 -6.92
CA ARG A 108 -5.27 -1.01 -7.73
C ARG A 108 -5.92 -2.35 -8.07
N LEU A 109 -5.12 -3.38 -8.35
CA LEU A 109 -5.61 -4.74 -8.56
C LEU A 109 -6.23 -5.32 -7.29
N ALA A 110 -5.58 -5.13 -6.12
CA ALA A 110 -6.12 -5.56 -4.84
C ALA A 110 -7.47 -4.90 -4.52
N LEU A 111 -7.60 -3.59 -4.74
CA LEU A 111 -8.84 -2.84 -4.56
C LEU A 111 -9.97 -3.35 -5.48
N LYS A 112 -9.68 -3.58 -6.76
CA LYS A 112 -10.64 -4.15 -7.71
C LYS A 112 -11.07 -5.56 -7.33
N ALA A 113 -10.12 -6.41 -6.92
CA ALA A 113 -10.40 -7.77 -6.47
C ALA A 113 -11.23 -7.76 -5.19
N LEU A 114 -10.89 -6.88 -4.23
CA LEU A 114 -11.64 -6.70 -2.99
C LEU A 114 -13.09 -6.33 -3.28
N ALA A 115 -13.33 -5.32 -4.13
CA ALA A 115 -14.69 -4.90 -4.50
C ALA A 115 -15.50 -6.01 -5.17
N ARG A 116 -14.86 -6.88 -5.94
CA ARG A 116 -15.53 -8.00 -6.64
C ARG A 116 -15.89 -9.16 -5.70
N HIS A 117 -15.08 -9.38 -4.67
CA HIS A 117 -15.17 -10.60 -3.85
C HIS A 117 -15.69 -10.37 -2.45
N LEU A 118 -15.63 -9.16 -1.90
CA LEU A 118 -16.16 -8.84 -0.59
C LEU A 118 -17.69 -8.84 -0.60
N ARG A 119 -18.28 -9.38 0.46
CA ARG A 119 -19.72 -9.31 0.73
C ARG A 119 -19.94 -8.45 1.98
N PRO A 120 -20.99 -7.63 2.02
CA PRO A 120 -21.33 -6.89 3.24
C PRO A 120 -21.46 -7.83 4.46
N GLY A 121 -20.80 -7.45 5.55
CA GLY A 121 -20.71 -8.25 6.76
C GLY A 121 -19.53 -9.22 6.84
N ASP A 122 -18.81 -9.46 5.74
CA ASP A 122 -17.60 -10.30 5.77
C ASP A 122 -16.58 -9.78 6.80
N LYS A 123 -15.98 -10.69 7.56
CA LYS A 123 -14.77 -10.41 8.33
C LYS A 123 -13.57 -10.46 7.40
N VAL A 124 -12.82 -9.38 7.34
CA VAL A 124 -11.70 -9.22 6.41
C VAL A 124 -10.39 -9.08 7.18
N LEU A 125 -9.39 -9.87 6.78
CA LEU A 125 -8.01 -9.67 7.21
C LEU A 125 -7.22 -8.99 6.09
N ASP A 126 -6.66 -7.82 6.38
CA ASP A 126 -5.69 -7.11 5.53
C ASP A 126 -4.29 -7.37 6.09
N LEU A 127 -3.55 -8.29 5.46
CA LEU A 127 -2.23 -8.73 5.91
C LEU A 127 -1.13 -7.93 5.19
N GLY A 128 -0.32 -7.21 5.97
CA GLY A 128 0.60 -6.20 5.45
C GLY A 128 -0.17 -4.93 5.09
N THR A 129 -0.90 -4.38 6.06
CA THR A 129 -1.90 -3.32 5.83
C THR A 129 -1.30 -2.00 5.35
N GLY A 130 -0.04 -1.71 5.68
CA GLY A 130 0.67 -0.49 5.29
C GLY A 130 -0.13 0.78 5.60
N SER A 131 -0.54 1.51 4.57
CA SER A 131 -1.36 2.72 4.70
C SER A 131 -2.79 2.49 5.21
N GLY A 132 -3.22 1.24 5.33
CA GLY A 132 -4.59 0.85 5.69
C GLY A 132 -5.58 0.86 4.52
N VAL A 133 -5.15 1.15 3.31
CA VAL A 133 -6.03 1.39 2.16
C VAL A 133 -7.00 0.24 1.88
N LEU A 134 -6.55 -1.02 1.99
CA LEU A 134 -7.41 -2.19 1.73
C LEU A 134 -8.39 -2.44 2.88
N ALA A 135 -7.95 -2.30 4.13
CA ALA A 135 -8.83 -2.38 5.31
C ALA A 135 -9.90 -1.28 5.26
N ILE A 136 -9.52 -0.05 4.91
CA ILE A 136 -10.44 1.09 4.74
C ILE A 136 -11.46 0.81 3.62
N ALA A 137 -10.98 0.31 2.48
CA ALA A 137 -11.85 -0.06 1.36
C ALA A 137 -12.85 -1.16 1.73
N ALA A 138 -12.40 -2.17 2.50
CA ALA A 138 -13.27 -3.23 2.99
C ALA A 138 -14.41 -2.68 3.87
N GLU A 139 -14.10 -1.78 4.81
CA GLU A 139 -15.10 -1.12 5.66
C GLU A 139 -16.07 -0.25 4.86
N LYS A 140 -15.59 0.47 3.84
CA LYS A 140 -16.44 1.26 2.94
C LYS A 140 -17.45 0.39 2.16
N LEU A 141 -17.13 -0.87 1.93
CA LEU A 141 -18.01 -1.85 1.28
C LEU A 141 -18.88 -2.63 2.29
N GLY A 142 -18.85 -2.28 3.57
CA GLY A 142 -19.67 -2.90 4.62
C GLY A 142 -19.04 -4.17 5.23
N GLY A 143 -17.77 -4.44 4.98
CA GLY A 143 -16.98 -5.46 5.69
C GLY A 143 -16.58 -5.02 7.09
N LYS A 144 -16.00 -5.93 7.87
CA LYS A 144 -15.38 -5.68 9.18
C LYS A 144 -13.90 -6.03 9.10
N ALA A 145 -13.05 -5.02 9.00
CA ALA A 145 -11.65 -5.22 8.70
C ALA A 145 -10.73 -5.21 9.93
N LEU A 146 -9.77 -6.13 9.91
CA LEU A 146 -8.58 -6.12 10.74
C LEU A 146 -7.37 -5.97 9.81
N GLY A 147 -6.59 -4.90 9.97
CA GLY A 147 -5.29 -4.73 9.33
C GLY A 147 -4.17 -5.15 10.28
N VAL A 148 -3.20 -5.89 9.78
CA VAL A 148 -1.98 -6.20 10.53
C VAL A 148 -0.75 -5.84 9.73
N ASP A 149 0.28 -5.34 10.40
CA ASP A 149 1.58 -5.04 9.79
C ASP A 149 2.71 -5.34 10.79
N ILE A 150 3.82 -5.84 10.28
CA ILE A 150 5.02 -6.10 11.09
C ILE A 150 5.76 -4.82 11.46
N ASP A 151 5.56 -3.75 10.70
CA ASP A 151 6.14 -2.43 10.97
C ASP A 151 5.17 -1.59 11.81
N PRO A 152 5.44 -1.38 13.11
CA PRO A 152 4.59 -0.56 13.96
C PRO A 152 4.53 0.90 13.52
N MET A 153 5.51 1.37 12.73
CA MET A 153 5.59 2.77 12.30
C MET A 153 4.50 3.15 11.28
N VAL A 154 3.91 2.16 10.59
CA VAL A 154 2.84 2.43 9.62
C VAL A 154 1.46 2.54 10.26
N LEU A 155 1.26 1.93 11.45
CA LEU A 155 -0.06 1.83 12.08
C LEU A 155 -0.68 3.19 12.44
N PRO A 156 0.06 4.17 13.00
CA PRO A 156 -0.51 5.50 13.26
C PRO A 156 -1.02 6.19 11.99
N GLN A 157 -0.35 5.97 10.84
CA GLN A 157 -0.79 6.50 9.55
C GLN A 157 -2.05 5.79 9.06
N ALA A 158 -2.12 4.46 9.19
CA ALA A 158 -3.30 3.67 8.84
C ALA A 158 -4.54 4.11 9.66
N GLU A 159 -4.39 4.33 10.96
CA GLU A 159 -5.44 4.84 11.85
C GLU A 159 -5.89 6.26 11.45
N ALA A 160 -4.93 7.15 11.16
CA ALA A 160 -5.24 8.50 10.70
C ALA A 160 -6.01 8.48 9.36
N ASN A 161 -5.61 7.61 8.42
CA ASN A 161 -6.29 7.42 7.16
C ASN A 161 -7.71 6.85 7.37
N ALA A 162 -7.89 5.87 8.24
CA ALA A 162 -9.22 5.33 8.57
C ALA A 162 -10.15 6.42 9.12
N LYS A 163 -9.64 7.25 10.02
CA LYS A 163 -10.39 8.40 10.58
C LYS A 163 -10.80 9.38 9.49
N ARG A 164 -9.90 9.74 8.55
CA ARG A 164 -10.22 10.62 7.41
C ARG A 164 -11.33 10.05 6.53
N ASN A 165 -11.39 8.73 6.41
CA ASN A 165 -12.41 8.03 5.62
C ASN A 165 -13.71 7.77 6.38
N GLY A 166 -13.82 8.11 7.67
CA GLY A 166 -15.01 7.89 8.48
C GLY A 166 -15.29 6.41 8.79
N VAL A 167 -14.27 5.56 8.74
CA VAL A 167 -14.34 4.13 9.05
C VAL A 167 -13.46 3.77 10.23
N ARG A 168 -13.63 2.57 10.81
CA ARG A 168 -12.95 2.17 12.04
C ARG A 168 -12.43 0.72 11.97
N PRO A 169 -11.65 0.34 10.95
CA PRO A 169 -10.98 -0.95 10.98
C PRO A 169 -10.05 -1.00 12.19
N ARG A 170 -9.82 -2.18 12.72
CA ARG A 170 -8.83 -2.38 13.76
C ARG A 170 -7.46 -2.60 13.13
N PHE A 171 -6.42 -2.02 13.73
CA PHE A 171 -5.04 -2.24 13.31
C PHE A 171 -4.22 -2.84 14.45
N LEU A 172 -3.31 -3.77 14.13
CA LEU A 172 -2.43 -4.45 15.07
C LEU A 172 -1.03 -4.60 14.49
N GLU A 173 -0.03 -4.46 15.36
CA GLU A 173 1.32 -4.86 15.06
C GLU A 173 1.43 -6.38 15.04
N GLY A 174 2.11 -6.92 14.02
CA GLY A 174 2.44 -8.33 13.91
C GLY A 174 2.24 -8.90 12.52
N SER A 175 2.36 -10.20 12.44
CA SER A 175 2.16 -11.02 11.26
C SER A 175 0.81 -11.75 11.33
N LEU A 176 0.65 -12.80 10.52
CA LEU A 176 -0.55 -13.64 10.49
C LEU A 176 -0.94 -14.16 11.88
N GLU A 177 0.04 -14.52 12.70
CA GLU A 177 -0.16 -15.03 14.06
C GLU A 177 -0.93 -14.05 14.95
N ALA A 178 -0.64 -12.75 14.82
CA ALA A 178 -1.33 -11.72 15.60
C ALA A 178 -2.81 -11.60 15.22
N ALA A 179 -3.18 -11.98 14.00
CA ALA A 179 -4.55 -11.94 13.51
C ALA A 179 -5.39 -13.16 13.93
N LEU A 180 -4.76 -14.35 14.12
CA LEU A 180 -5.48 -15.59 14.37
C LEU A 180 -6.49 -15.53 15.54
N PRO A 181 -6.21 -14.88 16.69
CA PRO A 181 -7.18 -14.77 17.78
C PRO A 181 -8.47 -14.01 17.43
N PHE A 182 -8.45 -13.22 16.36
CA PHE A 182 -9.60 -12.43 15.89
C PHE A 182 -10.37 -13.09 14.74
N GLY A 183 -9.84 -14.19 14.20
CA GLY A 183 -10.47 -14.98 13.15
C GLY A 183 -11.60 -15.88 13.66
N PRO A 184 -12.06 -16.84 12.84
CA PRO A 184 -11.67 -16.94 11.44
C PRO A 184 -12.28 -15.80 10.58
N PHE A 185 -11.66 -15.55 9.41
CA PHE A 185 -12.06 -14.51 8.46
C PHE A 185 -12.74 -15.10 7.23
N ASP A 186 -13.68 -14.36 6.65
CA ASP A 186 -14.35 -14.74 5.39
C ASP A 186 -13.49 -14.44 4.18
N LEU A 187 -12.66 -13.38 4.31
CA LEU A 187 -11.79 -12.89 3.26
C LEU A 187 -10.43 -12.46 3.85
N LEU A 188 -9.36 -12.92 3.23
CA LEU A 188 -8.00 -12.43 3.46
C LEU A 188 -7.56 -11.67 2.21
N VAL A 189 -7.04 -10.46 2.37
CA VAL A 189 -6.37 -9.71 1.31
C VAL A 189 -4.93 -9.46 1.74
N ALA A 190 -3.98 -9.68 0.83
CA ALA A 190 -2.56 -9.45 1.08
C ALA A 190 -1.90 -8.92 -0.20
N ASN A 191 -1.32 -7.72 -0.11
CA ASN A 191 -0.53 -7.13 -1.18
C ASN A 191 0.95 -7.17 -0.78
N LEU A 192 1.56 -8.34 -0.93
CA LEU A 192 2.90 -8.67 -0.43
C LEU A 192 3.78 -9.20 -1.56
N TYR A 193 5.08 -9.22 -1.35
CA TYR A 193 6.03 -9.83 -2.29
C TYR A 193 5.83 -11.34 -2.40
N ALA A 194 6.19 -11.91 -3.56
CA ALA A 194 6.01 -13.32 -3.88
C ALA A 194 6.66 -14.26 -2.84
N GLU A 195 7.83 -13.89 -2.32
CA GLU A 195 8.56 -14.66 -1.31
C GLU A 195 7.78 -14.77 0.01
N LEU A 196 7.12 -13.69 0.43
CA LEU A 196 6.28 -13.70 1.63
C LEU A 196 5.02 -14.53 1.40
N HIS A 197 4.40 -14.43 0.22
CA HIS A 197 3.29 -15.30 -0.14
C HIS A 197 3.68 -16.77 -0.11
N ALA A 198 4.84 -17.13 -0.66
CA ALA A 198 5.35 -18.50 -0.62
C ALA A 198 5.57 -19.00 0.81
N ALA A 199 6.13 -18.18 1.68
CA ALA A 199 6.35 -18.51 3.09
C ALA A 199 5.03 -18.70 3.88
N LEU A 200 3.98 -17.94 3.54
CA LEU A 200 2.71 -17.92 4.26
C LEU A 200 1.61 -18.80 3.61
N ALA A 201 1.83 -19.31 2.40
CA ALA A 201 0.81 -19.95 1.58
C ALA A 201 0.01 -21.05 2.31
N LEU A 202 0.71 -21.96 3.02
CA LEU A 202 0.08 -23.04 3.77
C LEU A 202 -0.67 -22.58 5.02
N ARG A 203 -0.33 -21.38 5.51
CA ARG A 203 -0.84 -20.82 6.76
C ARG A 203 -2.05 -19.92 6.55
N TYR A 204 -2.28 -19.39 5.36
CA TYR A 204 -3.47 -18.57 5.09
C TYR A 204 -4.79 -19.26 5.46
N ARG A 205 -4.86 -20.59 5.28
CA ARG A 205 -6.02 -21.39 5.67
C ARG A 205 -6.31 -21.40 7.17
N GLU A 206 -5.29 -21.13 8.02
CA GLU A 206 -5.45 -21.07 9.48
C GLU A 206 -6.30 -19.86 9.90
N ALA A 207 -6.24 -18.79 9.10
CA ALA A 207 -6.99 -17.56 9.35
C ALA A 207 -8.39 -17.57 8.72
N LEU A 208 -8.70 -18.48 7.81
CA LEU A 208 -9.92 -18.44 7.02
C LEU A 208 -10.98 -19.43 7.52
N VAL A 209 -12.26 -19.06 7.38
CA VAL A 209 -13.37 -20.01 7.50
C VAL A 209 -13.29 -21.09 6.42
N PRO A 210 -13.91 -22.28 6.61
CA PRO A 210 -14.10 -23.23 5.51
C PRO A 210 -14.79 -22.57 4.32
N GLY A 211 -14.17 -22.61 3.14
CA GLY A 211 -14.67 -21.90 1.94
C GLY A 211 -14.35 -20.39 1.91
N GLY A 212 -13.58 -19.90 2.87
CA GLY A 212 -13.06 -18.54 2.86
C GLY A 212 -12.15 -18.28 1.65
N ARG A 213 -11.93 -17.01 1.34
CA ARG A 213 -11.22 -16.56 0.12
C ARG A 213 -9.96 -15.82 0.48
N ALA A 214 -8.88 -16.00 -0.30
CA ALA A 214 -7.66 -15.22 -0.22
C ALA A 214 -7.44 -14.46 -1.53
N LEU A 215 -7.21 -13.16 -1.44
CA LEU A 215 -6.85 -12.27 -2.54
C LEU A 215 -5.38 -11.90 -2.39
N LEU A 216 -4.54 -12.45 -3.24
CA LEU A 216 -3.10 -12.27 -3.18
C LEU A 216 -2.65 -11.41 -4.37
N THR A 217 -1.97 -10.31 -4.07
CA THR A 217 -1.40 -9.38 -5.06
C THR A 217 0.03 -9.00 -4.65
N GLY A 218 0.72 -8.18 -5.44
CA GLY A 218 2.13 -7.86 -5.20
C GLY A 218 3.10 -8.86 -5.83
N ILE A 219 2.58 -9.84 -6.59
CA ILE A 219 3.37 -10.85 -7.28
C ILE A 219 3.70 -10.34 -8.68
N LEU A 220 4.98 -10.18 -8.97
CA LEU A 220 5.45 -9.73 -10.27
C LEU A 220 5.44 -10.87 -11.30
N LYS A 221 5.13 -10.57 -12.58
CA LYS A 221 5.00 -11.57 -13.66
C LYS A 221 6.22 -12.48 -13.82
N TYR A 222 7.43 -12.00 -13.52
CA TYR A 222 8.66 -12.77 -13.63
C TYR A 222 8.99 -13.59 -12.37
N ARG A 223 8.12 -13.54 -11.35
CA ARG A 223 8.23 -14.31 -10.08
C ARG A 223 6.98 -15.15 -9.78
N ALA A 224 6.06 -15.23 -10.73
CA ALA A 224 4.84 -16.02 -10.60
C ALA A 224 5.04 -17.47 -11.03
#